data_1346c3665b62dd0420d00167d9ab1654
#
_entry.id   1346c3665b62dd0420d00167d9ab1654
#
_cell.length_a   1.000
_cell.length_b   1.000
_cell.length_c   1.000
_cell.angle_alpha   90.00
_cell.angle_beta   90.00
_cell.angle_gamma   90.00
#
_symmetry.space_group_name_H-M   'P 1'
#
loop_
_entity.id
_entity.type
_entity.pdbx_description
1 polymer ?
#
loop_
_entity_poly.entity_id
_entity_poly.type
_entity_poly.pdbx_seq_one_letter_code
_entity_poly.pdbx_strand_id
1 'polypeptide(L)'
;FISHSSRDLEFVKLLVELFEHMGLTPENMFCSSISGYGVPLDSNIYNFLREQFQNYNLRVVFVLSENYYNSPVCLNEMGAAWVLLKKYTCILIPQFDYRDVKGVVEQMRISIRLDSDGTELKARLNELKDILAEEFELSKALISQNVWERHRDKFIEKVGSTQVYWKNLGELRDKNRPFSEWIYPLKMLIEVNPFSYDAMYMLGTIYAQMNDLENAVKYLKMTVKFSESDELKSKAVAQLDKLGYTV
;
A
#
# COMPACT_ATOMS: atom_id res chain seq x y z
N PHE A 1 -11.08 -12.19 -1.93
CA PHE A 1 -9.66 -12.15 -2.28
C PHE A 1 -9.24 -10.73 -2.65
N ILE A 2 -8.12 -10.23 -2.09
CA ILE A 2 -7.55 -8.92 -2.44
C ILE A 2 -6.37 -9.15 -3.38
N SER A 3 -6.57 -8.84 -4.67
CA SER A 3 -5.54 -8.91 -5.72
C SER A 3 -4.84 -7.55 -5.84
N HIS A 4 -3.54 -7.53 -5.68
CA HIS A 4 -2.75 -6.30 -5.63
C HIS A 4 -1.27 -6.53 -5.98
N SER A 5 -0.58 -5.49 -6.36
CA SER A 5 0.88 -5.50 -6.43
C SER A 5 1.49 -5.34 -5.03
N SER A 6 2.51 -6.12 -4.70
CA SER A 6 3.25 -5.98 -3.44
C SER A 6 3.86 -4.58 -3.24
N ARG A 7 4.07 -3.83 -4.32
CA ARG A 7 4.55 -2.44 -4.27
C ARG A 7 3.51 -1.46 -3.72
N ASP A 8 2.23 -1.85 -3.67
CA ASP A 8 1.11 -1.03 -3.19
C ASP A 8 0.66 -1.45 -1.79
N LEU A 9 1.50 -2.23 -1.09
CA LEU A 9 1.19 -2.88 0.18
C LEU A 9 0.68 -1.90 1.25
N GLU A 10 1.16 -0.66 1.28
CA GLU A 10 0.73 0.32 2.27
C GLU A 10 -0.76 0.64 2.17
N PHE A 11 -1.29 0.80 0.96
CA PHE A 11 -2.74 0.99 0.77
C PHE A 11 -3.52 -0.29 1.06
N VAL A 12 -2.96 -1.44 0.74
CA VAL A 12 -3.59 -2.75 0.98
C VAL A 12 -3.71 -3.04 2.47
N LYS A 13 -2.71 -2.72 3.28
CA LYS A 13 -2.78 -2.82 4.74
C LYS A 13 -3.94 -2.02 5.32
N LEU A 14 -4.14 -0.79 4.83
CA LEU A 14 -5.26 0.05 5.26
C LEU A 14 -6.62 -0.55 4.89
N LEU A 15 -6.73 -1.15 3.70
CA LEU A 15 -7.94 -1.84 3.27
C LEU A 15 -8.23 -3.08 4.12
N VAL A 16 -7.20 -3.89 4.40
CA VAL A 16 -7.34 -5.07 5.28
C VAL A 16 -7.79 -4.63 6.67
N GLU A 17 -7.15 -3.61 7.28
CA GLU A 17 -7.57 -3.05 8.57
C GLU A 17 -9.05 -2.58 8.55
N LEU A 18 -9.48 -1.93 7.47
CA LEU A 18 -10.86 -1.50 7.32
C LEU A 18 -11.84 -2.70 7.26
N PHE A 19 -11.47 -3.75 6.54
CA PHE A 19 -12.28 -4.96 6.40
C PHE A 19 -12.33 -5.79 7.69
N GLU A 20 -11.23 -5.87 8.44
CA GLU A 20 -11.19 -6.46 9.79
C GLU A 20 -12.18 -5.75 10.73
N HIS A 21 -12.25 -4.43 10.67
CA HIS A 21 -13.21 -3.66 11.46
C HIS A 21 -14.68 -3.89 11.07
N MET A 22 -14.92 -4.43 9.87
CA MET A 22 -16.25 -4.91 9.46
C MET A 22 -16.57 -6.33 9.95
N GLY A 23 -15.57 -7.04 10.44
CA GLY A 23 -15.70 -8.42 10.90
C GLY A 23 -15.26 -9.47 9.88
N LEU A 24 -14.56 -9.07 8.81
CA LEU A 24 -13.89 -10.03 7.93
C LEU A 24 -12.64 -10.58 8.64
N THR A 25 -12.42 -11.88 8.50
CA THR A 25 -11.38 -12.65 9.19
C THR A 25 -10.56 -13.46 8.18
N PRO A 26 -9.43 -14.09 8.60
CA PRO A 26 -8.69 -15.00 7.73
C PRO A 26 -9.50 -16.17 7.15
N GLU A 27 -10.66 -16.48 7.72
CA GLU A 27 -11.56 -17.54 7.21
C GLU A 27 -12.29 -17.12 5.95
N ASN A 28 -12.57 -15.82 5.79
CA ASN A 28 -13.35 -15.28 4.68
C ASN A 28 -12.63 -14.19 3.88
N MET A 29 -11.40 -13.85 4.24
CA MET A 29 -10.57 -12.89 3.52
C MET A 29 -9.19 -13.47 3.24
N PHE A 30 -8.72 -13.35 1.99
CA PHE A 30 -7.41 -13.77 1.55
C PHE A 30 -6.63 -12.60 0.95
N CYS A 31 -5.37 -12.42 1.40
CA CYS A 31 -4.44 -11.39 0.91
C CYS A 31 -3.01 -11.93 1.02
N SER A 32 -2.38 -12.28 -0.11
CA SER A 32 -1.10 -13.00 -0.14
C SER A 32 0.07 -12.27 0.50
N SER A 33 0.02 -10.93 0.57
CA SER A 33 1.12 -10.10 1.10
C SER A 33 0.95 -9.70 2.57
N ILE A 34 -0.15 -10.12 3.22
CA ILE A 34 -0.42 -9.80 4.63
C ILE A 34 -0.30 -11.07 5.46
N SER A 35 0.55 -11.01 6.48
CA SER A 35 0.71 -12.14 7.43
C SER A 35 -0.63 -12.47 8.11
N GLY A 36 -0.95 -13.76 8.19
CA GLY A 36 -2.22 -14.25 8.71
C GLY A 36 -3.36 -14.33 7.68
N TYR A 37 -3.22 -13.67 6.54
CA TYR A 37 -4.19 -13.68 5.43
C TYR A 37 -3.62 -14.30 4.15
N GLY A 38 -2.41 -14.81 4.20
CA GLY A 38 -1.66 -15.29 3.04
C GLY A 38 -1.80 -16.79 2.79
N VAL A 39 -0.93 -17.26 1.91
CA VAL A 39 -0.80 -18.68 1.58
C VAL A 39 -0.18 -19.41 2.78
N PRO A 40 -0.70 -20.60 3.15
CA PRO A 40 -0.10 -21.43 4.20
C PRO A 40 1.37 -21.75 3.91
N LEU A 41 2.17 -21.88 4.98
CA LEU A 41 3.56 -22.27 4.87
C LEU A 41 3.68 -23.59 4.06
N ASP A 42 4.75 -23.73 3.30
CA ASP A 42 5.05 -24.90 2.45
C ASP A 42 4.05 -25.15 1.29
N SER A 43 3.09 -24.24 1.08
CA SER A 43 2.14 -24.34 -0.04
C SER A 43 2.66 -23.64 -1.30
N ASN A 44 2.36 -24.22 -2.47
CA ASN A 44 2.58 -23.55 -3.74
C ASN A 44 1.51 -22.49 -3.98
N ILE A 45 1.92 -21.22 -4.08
CA ILE A 45 0.99 -20.08 -4.22
C ILE A 45 0.06 -20.21 -5.43
N TYR A 46 0.55 -20.70 -6.57
CA TYR A 46 -0.26 -20.83 -7.79
C TYR A 46 -1.31 -21.95 -7.67
N ASN A 47 -0.97 -23.06 -7.03
CA ASN A 47 -1.91 -24.14 -6.76
C ASN A 47 -2.96 -23.69 -5.76
N PHE A 48 -2.55 -23.03 -4.69
CA PHE A 48 -3.45 -22.48 -3.68
C PHE A 48 -4.45 -21.50 -4.32
N LEU A 49 -3.98 -20.52 -5.09
CA LEU A 49 -4.83 -19.57 -5.80
C LEU A 49 -5.82 -20.28 -6.74
N ARG A 50 -5.34 -21.28 -7.51
CA ARG A 50 -6.21 -22.06 -8.40
C ARG A 50 -7.34 -22.73 -7.63
N GLU A 51 -7.03 -23.37 -6.51
CA GLU A 51 -8.03 -24.00 -5.64
C GLU A 51 -9.04 -22.99 -5.08
N GLN A 52 -8.56 -21.80 -4.65
CA GLN A 52 -9.45 -20.74 -4.19
C GLN A 52 -10.42 -20.32 -5.31
N PHE A 53 -9.91 -20.06 -6.51
CA PHE A 53 -10.74 -19.65 -7.65
C PHE A 53 -11.73 -20.72 -8.09
N GLN A 54 -11.39 -22.01 -8.01
CA GLN A 54 -12.23 -23.11 -8.45
C GLN A 54 -13.29 -23.49 -7.42
N ASN A 55 -12.92 -23.53 -6.14
CA ASN A 55 -13.74 -24.16 -5.10
C ASN A 55 -14.58 -23.17 -4.29
N TYR A 56 -14.27 -21.86 -4.35
CA TYR A 56 -14.98 -20.87 -3.55
C TYR A 56 -15.73 -19.85 -4.41
N ASN A 57 -16.82 -19.33 -3.86
CA ASN A 57 -17.53 -18.21 -4.45
C ASN A 57 -16.82 -16.89 -4.07
N LEU A 58 -15.71 -16.61 -4.75
CA LEU A 58 -14.89 -15.44 -4.46
C LEU A 58 -15.50 -14.15 -4.96
N ARG A 59 -15.41 -13.10 -4.11
CA ARG A 59 -15.37 -11.73 -4.58
C ARG A 59 -13.89 -11.30 -4.67
N VAL A 60 -13.48 -10.75 -5.80
CA VAL A 60 -12.14 -10.23 -5.98
C VAL A 60 -12.14 -8.72 -5.81
N VAL A 61 -11.31 -8.20 -4.93
CA VAL A 61 -11.04 -6.76 -4.80
C VAL A 61 -9.74 -6.47 -5.53
N PHE A 62 -9.83 -5.86 -6.70
CA PHE A 62 -8.67 -5.41 -7.46
C PHE A 62 -8.19 -4.06 -6.96
N VAL A 63 -6.98 -4.00 -6.41
CA VAL A 63 -6.33 -2.74 -6.03
C VAL A 63 -5.47 -2.30 -7.22
N LEU A 64 -6.05 -1.44 -8.07
CA LEU A 64 -5.48 -1.07 -9.35
C LEU A 64 -4.50 0.09 -9.23
N SER A 65 -3.37 -0.06 -9.91
CA SER A 65 -2.26 0.87 -9.95
C SER A 65 -1.42 0.66 -11.22
N GLU A 66 -0.49 1.53 -11.48
CA GLU A 66 0.55 1.27 -12.48
C GLU A 66 1.36 0.01 -12.13
N ASN A 67 1.68 -0.19 -10.84
CA ASN A 67 2.39 -1.37 -10.36
C ASN A 67 1.59 -2.67 -10.62
N TYR A 68 0.26 -2.61 -10.45
CA TYR A 68 -0.64 -3.73 -10.73
C TYR A 68 -0.52 -4.16 -12.19
N TYR A 69 -0.61 -3.22 -13.12
CA TYR A 69 -0.53 -3.49 -14.57
C TYR A 69 0.87 -3.88 -15.04
N ASN A 70 1.91 -3.58 -14.27
CA ASN A 70 3.28 -4.03 -14.51
C ASN A 70 3.59 -5.41 -13.87
N SER A 71 2.61 -6.05 -13.20
CA SER A 71 2.75 -7.36 -12.56
C SER A 71 2.07 -8.45 -13.38
N PRO A 72 2.82 -9.38 -14.02
CA PRO A 72 2.22 -10.52 -14.71
C PRO A 72 1.31 -11.38 -13.84
N VAL A 73 1.64 -11.52 -12.55
CA VAL A 73 0.83 -12.27 -11.58
C VAL A 73 -0.54 -11.62 -11.41
N CYS A 74 -0.58 -10.30 -11.17
CA CYS A 74 -1.84 -9.56 -11.03
C CYS A 74 -2.71 -9.65 -12.28
N LEU A 75 -2.12 -9.56 -13.47
CA LEU A 75 -2.85 -9.70 -14.73
C LEU A 75 -3.41 -11.11 -14.93
N ASN A 76 -2.70 -12.15 -14.50
CA ASN A 76 -3.19 -13.53 -14.53
C ASN A 76 -4.37 -13.71 -13.56
N GLU A 77 -4.31 -13.12 -12.36
CA GLU A 77 -5.41 -13.14 -11.39
C GLU A 77 -6.66 -12.44 -11.94
N MET A 78 -6.47 -11.29 -12.58
CA MET A 78 -7.54 -10.54 -13.26
C MET A 78 -8.19 -11.37 -14.36
N GLY A 79 -7.39 -12.02 -15.21
CA GLY A 79 -7.88 -12.91 -16.27
C GLY A 79 -8.61 -14.12 -15.72
N ALA A 80 -8.11 -14.73 -14.64
CA ALA A 80 -8.76 -15.87 -13.99
C ALA A 80 -10.12 -15.47 -13.40
N ALA A 81 -10.20 -14.32 -12.72
CA ALA A 81 -11.46 -13.82 -12.18
C ALA A 81 -12.52 -13.58 -13.27
N TRP A 82 -12.09 -13.02 -14.40
CA TRP A 82 -12.95 -12.75 -15.55
C TRP A 82 -13.47 -14.04 -16.19
N VAL A 83 -12.58 -14.98 -16.52
CA VAL A 83 -12.96 -16.26 -17.17
C VAL A 83 -13.90 -17.08 -16.27
N LEU A 84 -13.68 -17.05 -14.95
CA LEU A 84 -14.48 -17.78 -13.98
C LEU A 84 -15.69 -16.99 -13.48
N LEU A 85 -16.03 -15.87 -14.14
CA LEU A 85 -17.20 -15.03 -13.83
C LEU A 85 -17.30 -14.64 -12.36
N LYS A 86 -16.15 -14.41 -11.70
CA LYS A 86 -16.14 -14.00 -10.29
C LYS A 86 -16.67 -12.59 -10.13
N LYS A 87 -17.37 -12.33 -9.04
CA LYS A 87 -17.73 -10.97 -8.65
C LYS A 87 -16.47 -10.19 -8.34
N TYR A 88 -16.39 -8.93 -8.74
CA TYR A 88 -15.25 -8.10 -8.41
C TYR A 88 -15.62 -6.65 -8.09
N THR A 89 -14.75 -5.98 -7.36
CA THR A 89 -14.76 -4.55 -7.07
C THR A 89 -13.39 -3.99 -7.39
N CYS A 90 -13.33 -2.83 -8.04
CA CYS A 90 -12.08 -2.15 -8.34
C CYS A 90 -11.88 -0.98 -7.38
N ILE A 91 -10.70 -0.91 -6.79
CA ILE A 91 -10.24 0.20 -5.97
C ILE A 91 -8.99 0.76 -6.65
N LEU A 92 -9.03 2.02 -7.04
CA LEU A 92 -7.91 2.71 -7.66
C LEU A 92 -7.13 3.44 -6.57
N ILE A 93 -5.84 3.16 -6.49
CA ILE A 93 -4.96 3.92 -5.57
C ILE A 93 -4.84 5.37 -6.02
N PRO A 94 -4.41 6.30 -5.13
CA PRO A 94 -4.19 7.69 -5.51
C PRO A 94 -3.26 7.84 -6.72
N GLN A 95 -3.57 8.80 -7.60
CA GLN A 95 -2.86 9.12 -8.85
C GLN A 95 -3.04 8.09 -9.99
N PHE A 96 -3.81 7.04 -9.81
CA PHE A 96 -4.19 6.12 -10.88
C PHE A 96 -5.59 6.47 -11.42
N ASP A 97 -5.70 6.72 -12.73
CA ASP A 97 -6.94 7.22 -13.35
C ASP A 97 -7.74 6.11 -14.04
N TYR A 98 -9.04 6.32 -14.17
CA TYR A 98 -9.93 5.41 -14.93
C TYR A 98 -9.45 5.16 -16.36
N ARG A 99 -8.83 6.17 -17.00
CA ARG A 99 -8.29 6.08 -18.36
C ARG A 99 -7.14 5.09 -18.47
N ASP A 100 -6.47 4.80 -17.35
CA ASP A 100 -5.34 3.88 -17.29
C ASP A 100 -5.76 2.43 -17.02
N VAL A 101 -7.04 2.21 -16.72
CA VAL A 101 -7.62 0.87 -16.54
C VAL A 101 -7.61 0.13 -17.87
N LYS A 102 -7.03 -1.09 -17.89
CA LYS A 102 -6.82 -1.92 -19.08
C LYS A 102 -7.28 -3.35 -18.83
N GLY A 103 -7.26 -4.14 -19.88
CA GLY A 103 -7.54 -5.57 -19.82
C GLY A 103 -9.03 -5.87 -19.81
N VAL A 104 -9.42 -6.84 -19.00
CA VAL A 104 -10.79 -7.38 -18.96
C VAL A 104 -11.70 -6.63 -17.98
N VAL A 105 -11.16 -5.69 -17.21
CA VAL A 105 -11.95 -4.80 -16.36
C VAL A 105 -12.55 -3.70 -17.25
N GLU A 106 -13.86 -3.58 -17.21
CA GLU A 106 -14.58 -2.57 -17.99
C GLU A 106 -14.25 -1.16 -17.47
N GLN A 107 -13.73 -0.29 -18.33
CA GLN A 107 -13.44 1.11 -17.98
C GLN A 107 -14.68 1.88 -17.52
N MET A 108 -15.86 1.51 -18.02
CA MET A 108 -17.16 2.10 -17.66
C MET A 108 -17.69 1.61 -16.31
N ARG A 109 -17.04 0.62 -15.68
CA ARG A 109 -17.47 0.11 -14.38
C ARG A 109 -17.13 1.10 -13.28
N ILE A 110 -18.12 1.40 -12.45
CA ILE A 110 -17.95 2.26 -11.28
C ILE A 110 -16.95 1.61 -10.32
N SER A 111 -15.88 2.32 -10.02
CA SER A 111 -14.79 1.91 -9.15
C SER A 111 -14.63 2.91 -8.00
N ILE A 112 -13.94 2.52 -6.95
CA ILE A 112 -13.62 3.40 -5.82
C ILE A 112 -12.26 4.04 -6.09
N ARG A 113 -12.19 5.35 -6.22
CA ARG A 113 -10.92 6.07 -6.25
C ARG A 113 -10.58 6.56 -4.86
N LEU A 114 -9.40 6.18 -4.36
CA LEU A 114 -8.98 6.58 -3.02
C LEU A 114 -8.58 8.05 -2.89
N ASP A 115 -8.39 8.75 -4.02
CA ASP A 115 -8.12 10.20 -4.11
C ASP A 115 -9.32 11.01 -4.59
N SER A 116 -10.52 10.43 -4.62
CA SER A 116 -11.75 11.18 -4.92
C SER A 116 -12.04 12.22 -3.85
N ASP A 117 -12.94 13.15 -4.17
CA ASP A 117 -13.53 14.04 -3.16
C ASP A 117 -14.04 13.23 -1.94
N GLY A 118 -13.80 13.77 -0.74
CA GLY A 118 -14.12 13.06 0.50
C GLY A 118 -15.58 12.62 0.60
N THR A 119 -16.52 13.36 0.01
CA THR A 119 -17.95 13.02 0.01
C THR A 119 -18.21 11.82 -0.90
N GLU A 120 -17.64 11.81 -2.10
CA GLU A 120 -17.76 10.70 -3.03
C GLU A 120 -17.08 9.43 -2.46
N LEU A 121 -15.86 9.55 -1.94
CA LEU A 121 -15.15 8.42 -1.35
C LEU A 121 -15.95 7.79 -0.19
N LYS A 122 -16.53 8.61 0.70
CA LYS A 122 -17.40 8.14 1.78
C LYS A 122 -18.63 7.38 1.25
N ALA A 123 -19.27 7.90 0.22
CA ALA A 123 -20.42 7.25 -0.40
C ALA A 123 -20.05 5.89 -0.99
N ARG A 124 -18.93 5.80 -1.75
CA ARG A 124 -18.46 4.55 -2.35
C ARG A 124 -18.05 3.50 -1.32
N LEU A 125 -17.39 3.93 -0.24
CA LEU A 125 -17.03 3.04 0.86
C LEU A 125 -18.27 2.51 1.61
N ASN A 126 -19.33 3.33 1.74
CA ASN A 126 -20.60 2.87 2.29
C ASN A 126 -21.25 1.80 1.40
N GLU A 127 -21.29 2.02 0.07
CA GLU A 127 -21.78 1.03 -0.89
C GLU A 127 -20.99 -0.29 -0.78
N LEU A 128 -19.66 -0.21 -0.70
CA LEU A 128 -18.80 -1.39 -0.52
C LEU A 128 -19.10 -2.12 0.79
N LYS A 129 -19.25 -1.37 1.89
CA LYS A 129 -19.65 -1.93 3.19
C LYS A 129 -20.96 -2.70 3.07
N ASP A 130 -21.98 -2.13 2.43
CA ASP A 130 -23.30 -2.77 2.32
C ASP A 130 -23.22 -4.05 1.48
N ILE A 131 -22.47 -4.04 0.37
CA ILE A 131 -22.22 -5.21 -0.46
C ILE A 131 -21.51 -6.32 0.32
N LEU A 132 -20.45 -6.00 1.06
CA LEU A 132 -19.69 -6.99 1.83
C LEU A 132 -20.51 -7.51 3.02
N ALA A 133 -21.27 -6.63 3.69
CA ALA A 133 -22.12 -6.99 4.80
C ALA A 133 -23.22 -8.00 4.40
N GLU A 134 -23.81 -7.80 3.23
CA GLU A 134 -24.80 -8.73 2.68
C GLU A 134 -24.17 -10.06 2.24
N GLU A 135 -23.06 -10.01 1.50
CA GLU A 135 -22.43 -11.22 0.96
C GLU A 135 -21.80 -12.12 2.02
N PHE A 136 -21.27 -11.55 3.09
CA PHE A 136 -20.61 -12.29 4.16
C PHE A 136 -21.43 -12.38 5.45
N GLU A 137 -22.70 -11.98 5.43
CA GLU A 137 -23.62 -12.01 6.58
C GLU A 137 -22.98 -11.38 7.85
N LEU A 138 -22.30 -10.24 7.67
CA LEU A 138 -21.52 -9.62 8.74
C LEU A 138 -22.40 -9.12 9.88
N SER A 139 -21.83 -9.14 11.10
CA SER A 139 -22.55 -8.70 12.31
C SER A 139 -22.98 -7.24 12.23
N LYS A 140 -24.29 -6.98 12.38
CA LYS A 140 -24.86 -5.63 12.41
C LYS A 140 -24.27 -4.74 13.52
N ALA A 141 -23.78 -5.34 14.60
CA ALA A 141 -23.16 -4.60 15.70
C ALA A 141 -21.81 -4.01 15.30
N LEU A 142 -20.98 -4.75 14.53
CA LEU A 142 -19.68 -4.30 14.06
C LEU A 142 -19.80 -3.23 12.96
N ILE A 143 -20.83 -3.33 12.12
CA ILE A 143 -21.09 -2.40 11.01
C ILE A 143 -22.14 -1.34 11.35
N SER A 144 -22.48 -1.16 12.64
CA SER A 144 -23.40 -0.08 13.04
C SER A 144 -22.88 1.28 12.57
N GLN A 145 -23.79 2.17 12.21
CA GLN A 145 -23.46 3.42 11.52
C GLN A 145 -22.31 4.19 12.17
N ASN A 146 -22.40 4.44 13.48
CA ASN A 146 -21.38 5.23 14.20
C ASN A 146 -20.01 4.55 14.29
N VAL A 147 -20.00 3.20 14.41
CA VAL A 147 -18.74 2.43 14.45
C VAL A 147 -18.10 2.43 13.08
N TRP A 148 -18.87 2.16 12.04
CA TRP A 148 -18.42 2.19 10.67
C TRP A 148 -17.85 3.56 10.27
N GLU A 149 -18.60 4.64 10.50
CA GLU A 149 -18.15 5.99 10.14
C GLU A 149 -16.81 6.36 10.77
N ARG A 150 -16.60 6.00 12.02
CA ARG A 150 -15.31 6.23 12.70
C ARG A 150 -14.16 5.49 12.02
N HIS A 151 -14.33 4.22 11.65
CA HIS A 151 -13.28 3.43 10.99
C HIS A 151 -13.06 3.87 9.54
N ARG A 152 -14.15 4.15 8.82
CA ARG A 152 -14.11 4.70 7.46
C ARG A 152 -13.35 6.03 7.42
N ASP A 153 -13.69 6.96 8.32
CA ASP A 153 -13.09 8.29 8.32
C ASP A 153 -11.61 8.23 8.71
N LYS A 154 -11.25 7.37 9.66
CA LYS A 154 -9.84 7.07 9.98
C LYS A 154 -9.08 6.44 8.79
N PHE A 155 -9.71 5.54 8.05
CA PHE A 155 -9.15 4.98 6.82
C PHE A 155 -8.86 6.07 5.79
N ILE A 156 -9.81 6.98 5.54
CA ILE A 156 -9.66 8.10 4.59
C ILE A 156 -8.51 9.01 5.02
N GLU A 157 -8.39 9.34 6.30
CA GLU A 157 -7.28 10.13 6.84
C GLU A 157 -5.92 9.45 6.58
N LYS A 158 -5.81 8.15 6.87
CA LYS A 158 -4.60 7.36 6.63
C LYS A 158 -4.24 7.29 5.14
N VAL A 159 -5.24 7.10 4.26
CA VAL A 159 -5.03 7.12 2.80
C VAL A 159 -4.47 8.47 2.36
N GLY A 160 -5.04 9.58 2.86
CA GLY A 160 -4.54 10.93 2.57
C GLY A 160 -3.08 11.12 2.99
N SER A 161 -2.71 10.65 4.18
CA SER A 161 -1.33 10.69 4.67
C SER A 161 -0.38 9.86 3.81
N THR A 162 -0.80 8.66 3.41
CA THR A 162 -0.04 7.78 2.50
C THR A 162 0.12 8.41 1.12
N GLN A 163 -0.91 9.07 0.60
CA GLN A 163 -0.84 9.79 -0.67
C GLN A 163 0.19 10.94 -0.62
N VAL A 164 0.21 11.71 0.46
CA VAL A 164 1.22 12.78 0.66
C VAL A 164 2.62 12.18 0.68
N TYR A 165 2.81 11.03 1.34
CA TYR A 165 4.06 10.29 1.32
C TYR A 165 4.52 9.98 -0.12
N TRP A 166 3.67 9.37 -0.94
CA TRP A 166 4.01 9.00 -2.33
C TRP A 166 4.25 10.21 -3.23
N LYS A 167 3.47 11.29 -3.04
CA LYS A 167 3.69 12.55 -3.76
C LYS A 167 5.07 13.12 -3.44
N ASN A 168 5.44 13.16 -2.16
CA ASN A 168 6.74 13.64 -1.73
C ASN A 168 7.89 12.78 -2.27
N LEU A 169 7.73 11.44 -2.33
CA LEU A 169 8.69 10.56 -3.01
C LEU A 169 8.84 10.89 -4.50
N GLY A 170 7.74 11.17 -5.20
CA GLY A 170 7.78 11.60 -6.61
C GLY A 170 8.54 12.91 -6.79
N GLU A 171 8.30 13.88 -5.91
CA GLU A 171 9.00 15.16 -5.93
C GLU A 171 10.51 15.03 -5.65
N LEU A 172 10.92 14.04 -4.84
CA LEU A 172 12.33 13.74 -4.56
C LEU A 172 13.08 13.15 -5.77
N ARG A 173 12.38 12.74 -6.83
CA ARG A 173 12.99 12.30 -8.09
C ARG A 173 13.39 13.47 -9.00
N ASP A 174 12.91 14.67 -8.72
CA ASP A 174 13.30 15.88 -9.45
C ASP A 174 14.70 16.34 -9.02
N LYS A 175 15.71 15.95 -9.81
CA LYS A 175 17.14 16.22 -9.55
C LYS A 175 17.53 17.70 -9.59
N ASN A 176 16.61 18.60 -9.97
CA ASN A 176 16.91 20.03 -10.12
C ASN A 176 16.63 20.85 -8.85
N ARG A 177 16.10 20.24 -7.78
CA ARG A 177 15.85 20.93 -6.52
C ARG A 177 17.10 21.09 -5.68
N PRO A 178 17.31 22.25 -5.03
CA PRO A 178 18.38 22.43 -4.05
C PRO A 178 18.26 21.41 -2.90
N PHE A 179 19.36 20.89 -2.42
CA PHE A 179 19.38 19.87 -1.33
C PHE A 179 18.62 20.32 -0.07
N SER A 180 18.65 21.62 0.26
CA SER A 180 17.92 22.17 1.41
C SER A 180 16.40 21.96 1.34
N GLU A 181 15.83 21.94 0.14
CA GLU A 181 14.39 21.74 -0.07
C GLU A 181 13.95 20.27 0.10
N TRP A 182 14.90 19.34 0.13
CA TRP A 182 14.62 17.91 0.31
C TRP A 182 14.49 17.51 1.78
N ILE A 183 15.02 18.32 2.70
CA ILE A 183 15.02 17.99 4.14
C ILE A 183 13.62 17.83 4.68
N TYR A 184 12.74 18.79 4.43
CA TYR A 184 11.38 18.77 4.94
C TYR A 184 10.56 17.57 4.39
N PRO A 185 10.48 17.33 3.07
CA PRO A 185 9.82 16.15 2.52
C PRO A 185 10.35 14.83 3.09
N LEU A 186 11.68 14.67 3.20
CA LEU A 186 12.28 13.45 3.75
C LEU A 186 11.94 13.25 5.23
N LYS A 187 11.92 14.31 6.03
CA LYS A 187 11.47 14.24 7.44
C LYS A 187 10.02 13.82 7.55
N MET A 188 9.15 14.39 6.72
CA MET A 188 7.74 13.99 6.67
C MET A 188 7.58 12.52 6.27
N LEU A 189 8.40 12.03 5.32
CA LEU A 189 8.40 10.61 4.95
C LEU A 189 8.75 9.70 6.13
N ILE A 190 9.76 10.07 6.92
CA ILE A 190 10.20 9.30 8.10
C ILE A 190 9.14 9.38 9.21
N GLU A 191 8.44 10.50 9.35
CA GLU A 191 7.37 10.66 10.33
C GLU A 191 6.16 9.77 10.01
N VAL A 192 5.77 9.69 8.73
CA VAL A 192 4.67 8.84 8.26
C VAL A 192 5.06 7.36 8.26
N ASN A 193 6.29 7.06 7.85
CA ASN A 193 6.85 5.70 7.85
C ASN A 193 8.22 5.67 8.52
N PRO A 194 8.30 5.38 9.83
CA PRO A 194 9.55 5.28 10.57
C PRO A 194 10.53 4.19 10.09
N PHE A 195 10.08 3.32 9.17
CA PHE A 195 10.89 2.26 8.54
C PHE A 195 11.36 2.63 7.12
N SER A 196 11.20 3.90 6.72
CA SER A 196 11.69 4.39 5.43
C SER A 196 13.21 4.63 5.48
N TYR A 197 13.99 3.54 5.44
CA TYR A 197 15.45 3.60 5.56
C TYR A 197 16.11 4.27 4.35
N ASP A 198 15.49 4.21 3.17
CA ASP A 198 15.91 4.97 1.99
C ASP A 198 15.83 6.48 2.24
N ALA A 199 14.74 6.96 2.84
CA ALA A 199 14.59 8.36 3.21
C ALA A 199 15.60 8.78 4.28
N MET A 200 15.88 7.91 5.26
CA MET A 200 16.91 8.14 6.27
C MET A 200 18.31 8.24 5.64
N TYR A 201 18.65 7.31 4.76
CA TYR A 201 19.91 7.34 4.03
C TYR A 201 20.07 8.62 3.20
N MET A 202 19.05 9.00 2.44
CA MET A 202 19.04 10.23 1.64
C MET A 202 19.22 11.46 2.53
N LEU A 203 18.46 11.52 3.64
CA LEU A 203 18.54 12.64 4.59
C LEU A 203 19.95 12.74 5.22
N GLY A 204 20.54 11.62 5.62
CA GLY A 204 21.90 11.56 6.13
C GLY A 204 22.94 12.03 5.09
N THR A 205 22.78 11.64 3.83
CA THR A 205 23.65 12.08 2.73
C THR A 205 23.51 13.58 2.46
N ILE A 206 22.31 14.12 2.50
CA ILE A 206 22.04 15.55 2.33
C ILE A 206 22.67 16.38 3.45
N TYR A 207 22.50 15.96 4.70
CA TYR A 207 23.13 16.63 5.83
C TYR A 207 24.65 16.59 5.76
N ALA A 208 25.23 15.48 5.29
CA ALA A 208 26.68 15.39 5.05
C ALA A 208 27.16 16.41 4.00
N GLN A 209 26.43 16.59 2.90
CA GLN A 209 26.73 17.59 1.87
C GLN A 209 26.58 19.03 2.37
N MET A 210 25.68 19.26 3.32
CA MET A 210 25.46 20.55 3.97
C MET A 210 26.45 20.80 5.15
N ASN A 211 27.36 19.88 5.41
CA ASN A 211 28.31 19.90 6.52
C ASN A 211 27.64 19.88 7.92
N ASP A 212 26.39 19.41 8.00
CA ASP A 212 25.72 19.13 9.27
C ASP A 212 26.04 17.69 9.70
N LEU A 213 27.22 17.51 10.29
CA LEU A 213 27.77 16.20 10.61
C LEU A 213 26.94 15.46 11.68
N GLU A 214 26.34 16.19 12.62
CA GLU A 214 25.53 15.61 13.69
C GLU A 214 24.30 14.88 13.11
N ASN A 215 23.52 15.57 12.30
CA ASN A 215 22.34 14.97 11.67
C ASN A 215 22.72 13.93 10.61
N ALA A 216 23.80 14.14 9.86
CA ALA A 216 24.30 13.16 8.89
C ALA A 216 24.59 11.82 9.57
N VAL A 217 25.41 11.83 10.61
CA VAL A 217 25.80 10.62 11.36
C VAL A 217 24.59 9.95 12.01
N LYS A 218 23.68 10.73 12.58
CA LYS A 218 22.45 10.23 13.19
C LYS A 218 21.64 9.37 12.21
N TYR A 219 21.29 9.91 11.05
CA TYR A 219 20.43 9.22 10.08
C TYR A 219 21.14 8.08 9.36
N LEU A 220 22.43 8.21 9.04
CA LEU A 220 23.21 7.12 8.46
C LEU A 220 23.36 5.94 9.44
N LYS A 221 23.63 6.19 10.71
CA LYS A 221 23.67 5.12 11.75
C LYS A 221 22.32 4.44 11.93
N MET A 222 21.22 5.17 11.88
CA MET A 222 19.87 4.57 11.90
C MET A 222 19.68 3.65 10.69
N THR A 223 20.10 4.05 9.51
CA THR A 223 20.05 3.23 8.30
C THR A 223 20.85 1.93 8.46
N VAL A 224 22.09 2.03 8.93
CA VAL A 224 22.95 0.84 9.15
C VAL A 224 22.33 -0.12 10.17
N LYS A 225 21.81 0.42 11.25
CA LYS A 225 21.31 -0.37 12.37
C LYS A 225 20.01 -1.11 12.05
N PHE A 226 19.11 -0.48 11.32
CA PHE A 226 17.73 -0.95 11.22
C PHE A 226 17.30 -1.37 9.81
N SER A 227 17.99 -0.96 8.74
CA SER A 227 17.63 -1.39 7.39
C SER A 227 17.77 -2.89 7.23
N GLU A 228 16.86 -3.51 6.47
CA GLU A 228 16.95 -4.92 6.09
C GLU A 228 17.75 -5.12 4.79
N SER A 229 18.01 -4.04 4.03
CA SER A 229 18.76 -4.06 2.78
C SER A 229 20.27 -3.99 3.04
N ASP A 230 20.99 -5.06 2.74
CA ASP A 230 22.45 -5.12 2.86
C ASP A 230 23.14 -4.10 1.92
N GLU A 231 22.56 -3.84 0.75
CA GLU A 231 23.03 -2.82 -0.18
C GLU A 231 22.96 -1.42 0.45
N LEU A 232 21.82 -1.10 1.08
CA LEU A 232 21.61 0.20 1.71
C LEU A 232 22.50 0.39 2.93
N LYS A 233 22.68 -0.68 3.74
CA LYS A 233 23.64 -0.68 4.85
C LYS A 233 25.06 -0.38 4.37
N SER A 234 25.51 -1.09 3.33
CA SER A 234 26.85 -0.90 2.77
C SER A 234 27.06 0.52 2.26
N LYS A 235 26.06 1.10 1.61
CA LYS A 235 26.10 2.50 1.16
C LYS A 235 26.19 3.47 2.34
N ALA A 236 25.44 3.22 3.42
CA ALA A 236 25.44 4.07 4.61
C ALA A 236 26.78 3.97 5.38
N VAL A 237 27.37 2.78 5.51
CA VAL A 237 28.70 2.58 6.08
C VAL A 237 29.75 3.35 5.27
N ALA A 238 29.75 3.18 3.94
CA ALA A 238 30.71 3.91 3.08
C ALA A 238 30.60 5.44 3.20
N GLN A 239 29.41 5.98 3.47
CA GLN A 239 29.24 7.41 3.74
C GLN A 239 29.77 7.80 5.13
N LEU A 240 29.53 6.99 6.16
CA LEU A 240 30.06 7.22 7.51
C LEU A 240 31.60 7.19 7.51
N ASP A 241 32.22 6.25 6.81
CA ASP A 241 33.68 6.17 6.67
C ASP A 241 34.26 7.42 6.01
N LYS A 242 33.62 7.95 4.97
CA LYS A 242 34.01 9.23 4.33
C LYS A 242 33.95 10.42 5.27
N LEU A 243 33.05 10.38 6.26
CA LEU A 243 32.91 11.41 7.29
C LEU A 243 33.83 11.17 8.49
N GLY A 244 34.65 10.10 8.48
CA GLY A 244 35.57 9.76 9.56
C GLY A 244 34.94 9.06 10.77
N TYR A 245 33.74 8.48 10.59
CA TYR A 245 33.05 7.73 11.63
C TYR A 245 33.07 6.24 11.31
N THR A 246 33.66 5.45 12.20
CA THR A 246 33.61 3.98 12.17
C THR A 246 32.28 3.47 12.78
N VAL A 247 31.69 2.45 12.18
CA VAL A 247 30.44 1.81 12.64
C VAL A 247 30.73 0.52 13.37
#